data_9ff81528f5f72c94e27e23459cf00343
#
_entry.id   9ff81528f5f72c94e27e23459cf00343
#
_cell.length_a   1.000
_cell.length_b   1.000
_cell.length_c   1.000
_cell.angle_alpha   90.00
_cell.angle_beta   90.00
_cell.angle_gamma   90.00
#
_symmetry.space_group_name_H-M   'P 1'
#
loop_
_entity.id
_entity.type
_entity.pdbx_description
1 polymer ?
#
loop_
_entity_poly.entity_id
_entity_poly.type
_entity_poly.pdbx_seq_one_letter_code
_entity_poly.pdbx_strand_id
1 'polypeptide(L)'
;MAVPPCAKNRTIMKKYYVSLILLTIVLIVAAFCTLWFAQGVFQTIMPFIPLYFAVITGLQHYAVVKSFYKDPRTFVKNFLGLTVGTLFLHLVVICTWSLTHIPEARTFILAFCICYIAYLTFETIALILLIKRQRKQQK
;
A
#
# COMPACT_ATOMS: atom_id res chain seq x y z
N MET A 1 17.14 -25.09 19.13
CA MET A 1 15.66 -25.15 19.13
C MET A 1 15.15 -24.40 17.91
N ALA A 2 14.55 -25.07 16.96
CA ALA A 2 13.93 -24.45 15.82
C ALA A 2 12.64 -23.76 16.28
N VAL A 3 12.57 -22.44 16.15
CA VAL A 3 11.33 -21.66 16.41
C VAL A 3 10.28 -22.15 15.42
N PRO A 4 9.08 -22.55 15.86
CA PRO A 4 8.05 -23.02 14.97
C PRO A 4 7.73 -21.96 13.89
N PRO A 5 7.52 -22.35 12.64
CA PRO A 5 7.34 -21.40 11.51
C PRO A 5 6.22 -20.39 11.72
N CYS A 6 5.22 -20.71 12.53
CA CYS A 6 4.12 -19.81 12.89
C CYS A 6 4.52 -18.60 13.72
N ALA A 7 5.44 -18.73 14.67
CA ALA A 7 5.84 -17.62 15.56
C ALA A 7 6.71 -16.59 14.82
N LYS A 8 7.59 -17.05 13.93
CA LYS A 8 8.48 -16.20 13.12
C LYS A 8 7.71 -15.38 12.09
N ASN A 9 6.65 -15.94 11.50
CA ASN A 9 5.75 -15.23 10.60
C ASN A 9 5.04 -14.06 11.29
N ARG A 10 4.58 -14.24 12.51
CA ARG A 10 3.90 -13.20 13.28
C ARG A 10 4.79 -11.96 13.50
N THR A 11 6.08 -12.15 13.73
CA THR A 11 7.03 -11.04 13.94
C THR A 11 7.31 -10.26 12.64
N ILE A 12 7.41 -10.94 11.50
CA ILE A 12 7.62 -10.31 10.19
C ILE A 12 6.39 -9.48 9.81
N MET A 13 5.21 -10.04 9.97
CA MET A 13 3.94 -9.35 9.73
C MET A 13 3.80 -8.11 10.61
N LYS A 14 4.11 -8.21 11.92
CA LYS A 14 4.08 -7.05 12.83
C LYS A 14 5.01 -5.93 12.37
N LYS A 15 6.24 -6.23 11.98
CA LYS A 15 7.20 -5.22 11.49
C LYS A 15 6.71 -4.52 10.21
N TYR A 16 6.10 -5.26 9.31
CA TYR A 16 5.50 -4.71 8.10
C TYR A 16 4.38 -3.71 8.44
N TYR A 17 3.41 -4.13 9.26
CA TYR A 17 2.30 -3.25 9.64
C TYR A 17 2.75 -2.02 10.41
N VAL A 18 3.75 -2.12 11.28
CA VAL A 18 4.34 -0.96 11.97
C VAL A 18 4.96 0.00 10.96
N SER A 19 5.73 -0.50 9.99
CA SER A 19 6.30 0.33 8.92
C SER A 19 5.22 0.96 8.03
N LEU A 20 4.15 0.23 7.72
CA LEU A 20 3.02 0.73 6.94
C LEU A 20 2.30 1.88 7.67
N ILE A 21 2.04 1.71 8.96
CA ILE A 21 1.43 2.75 9.81
C ILE A 21 2.32 3.99 9.86
N LEU A 22 3.64 3.82 10.03
CA LEU A 22 4.59 4.92 10.04
C LEU A 22 4.56 5.70 8.72
N LEU A 23 4.61 4.99 7.58
CA LEU A 23 4.49 5.61 6.25
C LEU A 23 3.19 6.39 6.11
N THR A 24 2.07 5.80 6.55
CA THR A 24 0.75 6.43 6.50
C THR A 24 0.72 7.72 7.33
N ILE A 25 1.27 7.70 8.55
CA ILE A 25 1.36 8.88 9.42
C ILE A 25 2.17 9.99 8.74
N VAL A 26 3.33 9.66 8.15
CA VAL A 26 4.17 10.62 7.43
C VAL A 26 3.41 11.26 6.26
N LEU A 27 2.68 10.46 5.49
CA LEU A 27 1.90 10.97 4.35
C LEU A 27 0.70 11.81 4.79
N ILE A 28 0.04 11.45 5.90
CA ILE A 28 -1.04 12.27 6.48
C ILE A 28 -0.50 13.61 6.96
N VAL A 29 0.63 13.62 7.67
CA VAL A 29 1.27 14.86 8.13
C VAL A 29 1.68 15.72 6.93
N ALA A 30 2.26 15.13 5.88
CA ALA A 30 2.59 15.84 4.66
C ALA A 30 1.34 16.44 3.99
N ALA A 31 0.23 15.71 3.93
CA ALA A 31 -1.05 16.21 3.42
C ALA A 31 -1.59 17.40 4.25
N PHE A 32 -1.50 17.34 5.58
CA PHE A 32 -1.88 18.44 6.45
C PHE A 32 -0.96 19.65 6.28
N CYS A 33 0.35 19.47 6.12
CA CYS A 33 1.28 20.56 5.83
C CYS A 33 0.94 21.24 4.51
N THR A 34 0.61 20.50 3.47
CA THR A 34 0.20 21.08 2.18
C THR A 34 -1.11 21.84 2.28
N LEU A 35 -2.09 21.36 3.08
CA LEU A 35 -3.32 22.11 3.38
C LEU A 35 -3.04 23.43 4.07
N TRP A 36 -2.08 23.45 4.99
CA TRP A 36 -1.70 24.67 5.73
C TRP A 36 -1.03 25.72 4.85
N PHE A 37 -0.14 25.30 3.94
CA PHE A 37 0.62 26.22 3.08
C PHE A 37 -0.15 26.68 1.84
N ALA A 38 -1.04 25.87 1.30
CA ALA A 38 -1.76 26.14 0.05
C ALA A 38 -3.22 26.53 0.34
N GLN A 39 -3.43 27.66 1.00
CA GLN A 39 -4.74 28.19 1.36
C GLN A 39 -5.70 28.21 0.16
N GLY A 40 -6.74 27.38 0.20
CA GLY A 40 -7.88 27.45 -0.72
C GLY A 40 -7.83 26.53 -1.95
N VAL A 41 -6.73 25.81 -2.22
CA VAL A 41 -6.60 24.93 -3.40
C VAL A 41 -6.80 23.44 -3.06
N PHE A 42 -6.68 23.07 -1.78
CA PHE A 42 -6.73 21.69 -1.33
C PHE A 42 -8.03 21.33 -0.63
N GLN A 43 -8.56 20.18 -1.01
CA GLN A 43 -9.81 19.65 -0.43
C GLN A 43 -9.59 19.00 0.92
N THR A 44 -10.61 19.06 1.77
CA THR A 44 -10.70 18.37 3.06
C THR A 44 -10.48 16.84 2.93
N ILE A 45 -10.64 16.27 1.73
CA ILE A 45 -10.47 14.84 1.47
C ILE A 45 -9.00 14.39 1.37
N MET A 46 -8.04 15.31 1.20
CA MET A 46 -6.62 14.99 1.00
C MET A 46 -6.04 14.04 2.07
N PRO A 47 -6.26 14.23 3.38
CA PRO A 47 -5.72 13.33 4.40
C PRO A 47 -6.36 11.94 4.41
N PHE A 48 -7.52 11.77 3.77
CA PHE A 48 -8.18 10.45 3.67
C PHE A 48 -7.57 9.57 2.58
N ILE A 49 -6.88 10.15 1.59
CA ILE A 49 -6.22 9.40 0.51
C ILE A 49 -5.17 8.44 1.07
N PRO A 50 -4.19 8.86 1.91
CA PRO A 50 -3.23 7.93 2.51
C PRO A 50 -3.88 6.82 3.35
N LEU A 51 -4.96 7.13 4.05
CA LEU A 51 -5.69 6.14 4.85
C LEU A 51 -6.32 5.06 3.97
N TYR A 52 -6.97 5.46 2.87
CA TYR A 52 -7.50 4.53 1.87
C TYR A 52 -6.41 3.59 1.34
N PHE A 53 -5.25 4.16 0.94
CA PHE A 53 -4.13 3.36 0.45
C PHE A 53 -3.58 2.40 1.51
N ALA A 54 -3.49 2.82 2.77
CA ALA A 54 -3.02 1.98 3.87
C ALA A 54 -3.89 0.73 4.04
N VAL A 55 -5.22 0.88 3.96
CA VAL A 55 -6.16 -0.24 4.08
C VAL A 55 -6.00 -1.20 2.89
N ILE A 56 -6.01 -0.67 1.67
CA ILE A 56 -5.90 -1.51 0.45
C ILE A 56 -4.56 -2.24 0.41
N THR A 57 -3.44 -1.53 0.66
CA THR A 57 -2.09 -2.11 0.68
C THR A 57 -1.94 -3.16 1.79
N GLY A 58 -2.50 -2.90 2.97
CA GLY A 58 -2.50 -3.86 4.07
C GLY A 58 -3.25 -5.16 3.75
N LEU A 59 -4.42 -5.05 3.11
CA LEU A 59 -5.20 -6.21 2.65
C LEU A 59 -4.48 -6.97 1.52
N GLN A 60 -3.92 -6.25 0.56
CA GLN A 60 -3.15 -6.83 -0.54
C GLN A 60 -1.94 -7.60 -0.02
N HIS A 61 -1.15 -7.00 0.88
CA HIS A 61 -0.01 -7.66 1.50
C HIS A 61 -0.40 -8.93 2.25
N TYR A 62 -1.48 -8.89 3.03
CA TYR A 62 -2.01 -10.07 3.72
C TYR A 62 -2.35 -11.20 2.74
N ALA A 63 -3.06 -10.89 1.66
CA ALA A 63 -3.46 -11.87 0.64
C ALA A 63 -2.24 -12.45 -0.09
N VAL A 64 -1.25 -11.61 -0.45
CA VAL A 64 -0.01 -12.01 -1.10
C VAL A 64 0.82 -12.93 -0.21
N VAL A 65 1.02 -12.55 1.05
CA VAL A 65 1.78 -13.36 2.01
C VAL A 65 1.10 -14.70 2.26
N LYS A 66 -0.22 -14.72 2.43
CA LYS A 66 -0.99 -15.95 2.59
C LYS A 66 -0.86 -16.88 1.37
N SER A 67 -0.90 -16.33 0.16
CA SER A 67 -0.71 -17.07 -1.08
C SER A 67 0.70 -17.64 -1.19
N PHE A 68 1.72 -16.89 -0.82
CA PHE A 68 3.12 -17.32 -0.84
C PHE A 68 3.39 -18.56 0.03
N TYR A 69 2.77 -18.63 1.21
CA TYR A 69 2.92 -19.79 2.11
C TYR A 69 2.09 -21.00 1.71
N LYS A 70 1.03 -20.80 0.90
CA LYS A 70 0.18 -21.91 0.46
C LYS A 70 0.78 -22.65 -0.72
N ASP A 71 1.24 -21.95 -1.74
CA ASP A 71 1.85 -22.51 -2.93
C ASP A 71 2.78 -21.48 -3.62
N PRO A 72 4.11 -21.69 -3.53
CA PRO A 72 5.09 -20.80 -4.16
C PRO A 72 4.98 -20.71 -5.69
N ARG A 73 4.41 -21.72 -6.36
CA ARG A 73 4.27 -21.71 -7.82
C ARG A 73 3.13 -20.81 -8.30
N THR A 74 2.05 -20.74 -7.53
CA THR A 74 0.90 -19.88 -7.81
C THR A 74 1.07 -18.44 -7.28
N PHE A 75 2.10 -18.22 -6.46
CA PHE A 75 2.39 -16.91 -5.88
C PHE A 75 2.48 -15.79 -6.92
N VAL A 76 3.24 -15.99 -8.01
CA VAL A 76 3.44 -14.97 -9.05
C VAL A 76 2.12 -14.61 -9.74
N LYS A 77 1.29 -15.62 -10.05
CA LYS A 77 -0.03 -15.40 -10.67
C LYS A 77 -0.95 -14.62 -9.72
N ASN A 78 -0.99 -15.00 -8.45
CA ASN A 78 -1.84 -14.35 -7.47
C ASN A 78 -1.36 -12.92 -7.15
N PHE A 79 -0.05 -12.71 -7.08
CA PHE A 79 0.52 -11.37 -6.90
C PHE A 79 0.17 -10.46 -8.09
N LEU A 80 0.39 -10.94 -9.32
CA LEU A 80 0.08 -10.17 -10.52
C LEU A 80 -1.43 -9.88 -10.61
N GLY A 81 -2.28 -10.88 -10.37
CA GLY A 81 -3.73 -10.71 -10.36
C GLY A 81 -4.22 -9.70 -9.32
N LEU A 82 -3.70 -9.76 -8.09
CA LEU A 82 -4.02 -8.79 -7.04
C LEU A 82 -3.55 -7.39 -7.40
N THR A 83 -2.34 -7.24 -7.95
CA THR A 83 -1.80 -5.93 -8.34
C THR A 83 -2.63 -5.31 -9.47
N VAL A 84 -2.98 -6.09 -10.49
CA VAL A 84 -3.84 -5.62 -11.59
C VAL A 84 -5.25 -5.27 -11.07
N GLY A 85 -5.83 -6.13 -10.22
CA GLY A 85 -7.14 -5.86 -9.62
C GLY A 85 -7.16 -4.59 -8.77
N THR A 86 -6.11 -4.37 -7.99
CA THR A 86 -5.96 -3.14 -7.18
C THR A 86 -5.77 -1.90 -8.07
N LEU A 87 -5.04 -2.02 -9.17
CA LEU A 87 -4.89 -0.94 -10.15
C LEU A 87 -6.25 -0.54 -10.74
N PHE A 88 -7.08 -1.52 -11.14
CA PHE A 88 -8.44 -1.27 -11.62
C PHE A 88 -9.30 -0.56 -10.56
N LEU A 89 -9.23 -1.01 -9.32
CA LEU A 89 -9.94 -0.37 -8.21
C LEU A 89 -9.56 1.10 -8.06
N HIS A 90 -8.26 1.40 -8.09
CA HIS A 90 -7.76 2.78 -8.02
C HIS A 90 -8.25 3.62 -9.20
N LEU A 91 -8.29 3.05 -10.41
CA LEU A 91 -8.76 3.73 -11.60
C LEU A 91 -10.25 4.09 -11.49
N VAL A 92 -11.07 3.17 -10.99
CA VAL A 92 -12.50 3.42 -10.73
C VAL A 92 -12.67 4.56 -9.72
N VAL A 93 -11.90 4.57 -8.61
CA VAL A 93 -11.98 5.64 -7.60
C VAL A 93 -11.61 6.99 -8.20
N ILE A 94 -10.51 7.07 -8.97
CA ILE A 94 -10.08 8.31 -9.64
C ILE A 94 -11.15 8.80 -10.60
N CYS A 95 -11.68 7.92 -11.47
CA CYS A 95 -12.70 8.30 -12.45
C CYS A 95 -13.98 8.79 -11.76
N THR A 96 -14.48 8.06 -10.77
CA THR A 96 -15.70 8.43 -10.04
C THR A 96 -15.55 9.80 -9.37
N TRP A 97 -14.43 10.02 -8.67
CA TRP A 97 -14.18 11.29 -8.01
C TRP A 97 -14.01 12.44 -8.99
N SER A 98 -13.24 12.24 -10.07
CA SER A 98 -12.96 13.27 -11.07
C SER A 98 -14.22 13.71 -11.84
N LEU A 99 -15.16 12.80 -12.08
CA LEU A 99 -16.43 13.12 -12.73
C LEU A 99 -17.38 13.91 -11.83
N THR A 100 -17.31 13.70 -10.51
CA THR A 100 -18.19 14.41 -9.54
C THR A 100 -17.63 15.77 -9.12
N HIS A 101 -16.29 15.98 -9.19
CA HIS A 101 -15.62 17.18 -8.68
C HIS A 101 -14.64 17.76 -9.73
N ILE A 102 -15.15 18.14 -10.89
CA ILE A 102 -14.37 18.60 -12.05
C ILE A 102 -13.34 19.71 -11.72
N PRO A 103 -13.68 20.79 -11.00
CA PRO A 103 -12.73 21.90 -10.77
C PRO A 103 -11.50 21.48 -9.95
N GLU A 104 -11.61 20.43 -9.14
CA GLU A 104 -10.60 20.02 -8.18
C GLU A 104 -9.91 18.70 -8.60
N ALA A 105 -10.33 18.12 -9.74
CA ALA A 105 -9.88 16.83 -10.23
C ALA A 105 -8.35 16.76 -10.42
N ARG A 106 -7.72 17.82 -10.93
CA ARG A 106 -6.27 17.85 -11.18
C ARG A 106 -5.46 17.63 -9.90
N THR A 107 -5.81 18.36 -8.84
CA THR A 107 -5.09 18.30 -7.56
C THR A 107 -5.31 16.93 -6.89
N PHE A 108 -6.53 16.41 -6.96
CA PHE A 108 -6.85 15.09 -6.47
C PHE A 108 -6.05 14.00 -7.18
N ILE A 109 -6.02 14.00 -8.53
CA ILE A 109 -5.28 13.02 -9.34
C ILE A 109 -3.79 13.07 -9.00
N LEU A 110 -3.18 14.25 -8.90
CA LEU A 110 -1.76 14.39 -8.55
C LEU A 110 -1.46 13.82 -7.17
N ALA A 111 -2.23 14.17 -6.15
CA ALA A 111 -2.06 13.65 -4.80
C ALA A 111 -2.25 12.13 -4.75
N PHE A 112 -3.25 11.61 -5.46
CA PHE A 112 -3.52 10.19 -5.55
C PHE A 112 -2.37 9.44 -6.23
N CYS A 113 -1.81 9.96 -7.34
CA CYS A 113 -0.66 9.38 -8.02
C CYS A 113 0.59 9.36 -7.13
N ILE A 114 0.87 10.43 -6.39
CA ILE A 114 2.00 10.49 -5.46
C ILE A 114 1.86 9.43 -4.37
N CYS A 115 0.69 9.33 -3.74
CA CYS A 115 0.40 8.30 -2.75
C CYS A 115 0.53 6.90 -3.35
N TYR A 116 -0.01 6.66 -4.55
CA TYR A 116 0.08 5.38 -5.25
C TYR A 116 1.52 4.94 -5.44
N ILE A 117 2.39 5.82 -5.97
CA ILE A 117 3.81 5.53 -6.19
C ILE A 117 4.52 5.22 -4.86
N ALA A 118 4.25 6.00 -3.80
CA ALA A 118 4.83 5.79 -2.48
C ALA A 118 4.47 4.42 -1.91
N TYR A 119 3.19 4.06 -1.93
CA TYR A 119 2.73 2.76 -1.41
C TYR A 119 3.18 1.59 -2.28
N LEU A 120 3.18 1.73 -3.61
CA LEU A 120 3.68 0.70 -4.54
C LEU A 120 5.17 0.42 -4.30
N THR A 121 5.98 1.46 -4.14
CA THR A 121 7.42 1.33 -3.84
C THR A 121 7.62 0.63 -2.51
N PHE A 122 6.87 1.02 -1.47
CA PHE A 122 6.92 0.41 -0.16
C PHE A 122 6.57 -1.08 -0.20
N GLU A 123 5.48 -1.45 -0.87
CA GLU A 123 5.03 -2.84 -1.05
C GLU A 123 6.08 -3.68 -1.78
N THR A 124 6.66 -3.15 -2.86
CA THR A 124 7.70 -3.82 -3.63
C THR A 124 8.94 -4.10 -2.80
N ILE A 125 9.40 -3.12 -2.02
CA ILE A 125 10.56 -3.29 -1.12
C ILE A 125 10.25 -4.35 -0.04
N ALA A 126 9.06 -4.30 0.55
CA ALA A 126 8.64 -5.26 1.58
C ALA A 126 8.64 -6.70 1.05
N LEU A 127 8.14 -6.91 -0.17
CA LEU A 127 8.11 -8.22 -0.82
C LEU A 127 9.51 -8.74 -1.18
N ILE A 128 10.39 -7.87 -1.70
CA ILE A 128 11.79 -8.24 -1.98
C ILE A 128 12.51 -8.68 -0.70
N LEU A 129 12.31 -7.96 0.39
CA LEU A 129 12.89 -8.31 1.68
C LEU A 129 12.34 -9.64 2.22
N LEU A 130 11.05 -9.91 2.03
CA LEU A 130 10.42 -11.18 2.39
C LEU A 130 11.08 -12.34 1.63
N ILE A 131 11.17 -12.23 0.31
CA ILE A 131 11.75 -13.27 -0.57
C ILE A 131 13.22 -13.51 -0.25
N LYS A 132 14.01 -12.45 -0.06
CA LYS A 132 15.45 -12.58 0.32
C LYS A 132 15.63 -13.32 1.65
N ARG A 133 14.78 -13.06 2.64
CA ARG A 133 14.84 -13.74 3.93
C ARG A 133 14.52 -15.23 3.83
N GLN A 134 13.53 -15.58 3.02
CA GLN A 134 13.15 -16.98 2.79
C GLN A 134 14.28 -17.76 2.10
N ARG A 135 14.91 -17.17 1.07
CA ARG A 135 16.05 -17.80 0.36
C ARG A 135 17.24 -18.06 1.27
N LYS A 136 17.49 -17.20 2.29
CA LYS A 136 18.55 -17.44 3.29
C LYS A 136 18.27 -18.58 4.27
N GLN A 137 17.02 -19.02 4.38
CA GLN A 137 16.64 -20.10 5.28
C GLN A 137 16.64 -21.48 4.59
N GLN A 138 16.69 -21.51 3.27
CA GLN A 138 16.76 -22.74 2.49
C GLN A 138 18.22 -23.20 2.18
N LYS A 139 19.20 -22.35 2.51
CA LYS A 139 20.64 -22.68 2.51
C LYS A 139 21.12 -23.10 3.90
#